data_d6c8f7d53d8ff4f99bfb593d264da3b0
#
_entry.id   d6c8f7d53d8ff4f99bfb593d264da3b0
#
_cell.length_a   1.000
_cell.length_b   1.000
_cell.length_c   1.000
_cell.angle_alpha   90.00
_cell.angle_beta   90.00
_cell.angle_gamma   90.00
#
_symmetry.space_group_name_H-M   'P 1'
#
loop_
_entity.id
_entity.type
_entity.pdbx_description
1 polymer ?
#
loop_
_entity_poly.entity_id
_entity_poly.type
_entity_poly.pdbx_seq_one_letter_code
_entity_poly.pdbx_strand_id
1 'polypeptide(L)'
;CSPSLHRKRRANVEEEFDETPQEKKLRLLLPPDVSEIRLLRGHKLPVTCLVISPDDQHVFSASKDCSIIKWDVVSGERLHTIAGGRKGTEDRHVGHTAHVICMSISSDGIYLATGDMNKLIMIWEAATCKHLYKFTGHRGPVSGLSFRRGTHDLYSASHDRSIKVWNVDENAYVETLFGHQDVITGLDSGSRERCVTAGGRDHTVRVWKIAEESQLVFHGHECSIDCIQHINEEHMITGADDGSVSLWSVNKKKPLSTVKAAHGRHGDSGLEQPYWVAAVAALQNSDTVASGSHNSKVQLWKCGQGFRHLEPLFSIPVNGFVNSLKFSSSGKFLVAGVGQEHRLGRWWRLKEAKNGLYIIPLKRQQPD
;
A
#
# COMPACT_ATOMS: atom_id res chain seq x y z
N CYS A 1 -43.87 56.51 21.03
CA CYS A 1 -43.00 55.44 21.53
C CYS A 1 -42.87 54.41 20.44
N SER A 2 -41.78 54.49 19.69
CA SER A 2 -41.48 53.53 18.58
C SER A 2 -40.54 52.45 19.06
N PRO A 3 -40.68 51.17 18.61
CA PRO A 3 -39.70 50.18 18.88
C PRO A 3 -38.69 50.07 17.70
N SER A 4 -37.45 50.02 18.07
CA SER A 4 -36.28 49.86 17.20
C SER A 4 -36.19 48.47 16.56
N LEU A 5 -36.04 48.44 15.27
CA LEU A 5 -35.79 47.25 14.45
C LEU A 5 -34.33 46.77 14.65
N HIS A 6 -34.15 45.66 15.34
CA HIS A 6 -32.89 44.90 15.30
C HIS A 6 -32.87 43.97 14.09
N ARG A 7 -32.10 44.36 13.09
CA ARG A 7 -31.78 43.53 11.92
C ARG A 7 -30.78 42.44 12.35
N LYS A 8 -31.25 41.23 12.56
CA LYS A 8 -30.42 40.05 12.73
C LYS A 8 -29.79 39.70 11.36
N ARG A 9 -28.48 39.84 11.25
CA ARG A 9 -27.69 39.22 10.18
C ARG A 9 -27.80 37.71 10.35
N ARG A 10 -28.40 37.02 9.39
CA ARG A 10 -28.28 35.58 9.22
C ARG A 10 -26.88 35.32 8.71
N ALA A 11 -26.04 34.68 9.49
CA ALA A 11 -24.85 34.00 9.03
C ALA A 11 -25.32 32.76 8.28
N ASN A 12 -24.99 32.66 6.98
CA ASN A 12 -25.09 31.43 6.25
C ASN A 12 -24.03 30.47 6.82
N VAL A 13 -24.47 29.56 7.66
CA VAL A 13 -23.72 28.34 7.96
C VAL A 13 -24.00 27.44 6.76
N GLU A 14 -23.01 27.26 5.90
CA GLU A 14 -23.01 26.17 4.96
C GLU A 14 -22.91 24.90 5.81
N GLU A 15 -24.02 24.21 6.00
CA GLU A 15 -24.05 22.86 6.54
C GLU A 15 -23.35 21.97 5.51
N GLU A 16 -22.08 21.61 5.74
CA GLU A 16 -21.46 20.46 5.11
C GLU A 16 -22.29 19.23 5.48
N PHE A 17 -23.16 18.81 4.60
CA PHE A 17 -23.83 17.53 4.71
C PHE A 17 -22.78 16.45 4.63
N ASP A 18 -22.50 15.80 5.74
CA ASP A 18 -21.69 14.57 5.80
C ASP A 18 -22.39 13.49 4.95
N GLU A 19 -21.84 13.28 3.75
CA GLU A 19 -22.36 12.29 2.81
C GLU A 19 -22.25 10.88 3.41
N THR A 20 -23.32 10.13 3.31
CA THR A 20 -23.31 8.73 3.75
C THR A 20 -22.30 7.89 2.95
N PRO A 21 -21.73 6.83 3.52
CA PRO A 21 -20.82 5.94 2.80
C PRO A 21 -21.41 5.33 1.52
N GLN A 22 -22.74 5.28 1.42
CA GLN A 22 -23.46 4.79 0.23
C GLN A 22 -23.51 5.85 -0.88
N GLU A 23 -23.66 7.12 -0.56
CA GLU A 23 -23.64 8.21 -1.54
C GLU A 23 -22.25 8.41 -2.13
N LYS A 24 -21.19 8.22 -1.32
CA LYS A 24 -19.80 8.21 -1.80
C LYS A 24 -19.50 7.08 -2.80
N LYS A 25 -20.23 5.95 -2.75
CA LYS A 25 -20.11 4.83 -3.70
C LYS A 25 -20.70 5.13 -5.09
N LEU A 26 -21.66 6.03 -5.19
CA LEU A 26 -22.39 6.29 -6.44
C LEU A 26 -21.68 7.29 -7.37
N ARG A 27 -20.68 8.03 -6.90
CA ARG A 27 -19.98 9.03 -7.71
C ARG A 27 -18.87 8.40 -8.54
N LEU A 28 -18.96 8.56 -9.85
CA LEU A 28 -17.94 8.09 -10.77
C LEU A 28 -16.64 8.84 -10.53
N LEU A 29 -15.53 8.10 -10.39
CA LEU A 29 -14.20 8.67 -10.34
C LEU A 29 -13.82 9.15 -11.75
N LEU A 30 -13.33 10.38 -11.86
CA LEU A 30 -12.86 10.95 -13.12
C LEU A 30 -11.34 10.83 -13.24
N PRO A 31 -10.81 10.69 -14.48
CA PRO A 31 -9.37 10.73 -14.68
C PRO A 31 -8.81 12.10 -14.23
N PRO A 32 -7.67 12.11 -13.53
CA PRO A 32 -7.04 13.37 -13.12
C PRO A 32 -6.50 14.12 -14.32
N ASP A 33 -6.39 15.44 -14.21
CA ASP A 33 -5.58 16.22 -15.13
C ASP A 33 -4.09 15.87 -14.90
N VAL A 34 -3.39 15.50 -15.98
CA VAL A 34 -1.97 15.12 -15.92
C VAL A 34 -1.11 16.29 -15.39
N SER A 35 -1.50 17.54 -15.63
CA SER A 35 -0.80 18.72 -15.13
C SER A 35 -0.86 18.88 -13.60
N GLU A 36 -1.83 18.27 -12.95
CA GLU A 36 -1.98 18.30 -11.49
C GLU A 36 -1.18 17.18 -10.78
N ILE A 37 -0.64 16.23 -11.52
CA ILE A 37 0.18 15.14 -10.98
C ILE A 37 1.56 15.70 -10.62
N ARG A 38 1.93 15.54 -9.35
CA ARG A 38 3.22 16.03 -8.83
C ARG A 38 4.20 14.90 -8.61
N LEU A 39 5.44 15.07 -9.05
CA LEU A 39 6.56 14.18 -8.78
C LEU A 39 7.46 14.75 -7.68
N LEU A 40 7.51 14.06 -6.53
CA LEU A 40 8.40 14.41 -5.42
C LEU A 40 9.68 13.57 -5.52
N ARG A 41 10.82 14.26 -5.58
CA ARG A 41 12.13 13.65 -5.74
C ARG A 41 13.01 13.88 -4.50
N GLY A 42 13.70 12.84 -4.06
CA GLY A 42 14.59 12.91 -2.89
C GLY A 42 15.38 11.63 -2.65
N HIS A 43 14.84 10.50 -3.05
CA HIS A 43 15.54 9.22 -2.99
C HIS A 43 16.55 9.06 -4.12
N LYS A 44 17.72 8.50 -3.81
CA LYS A 44 18.79 8.25 -4.79
C LYS A 44 18.55 6.98 -5.61
N LEU A 45 17.84 6.02 -5.04
CA LEU A 45 17.48 4.74 -5.65
C LEU A 45 15.94 4.58 -5.70
N PRO A 46 15.42 3.53 -6.35
CA PRO A 46 13.98 3.30 -6.45
C PRO A 46 13.26 3.35 -5.11
N VAL A 47 12.11 3.98 -5.10
CA VAL A 47 11.16 3.89 -4.00
C VAL A 47 10.60 2.47 -3.98
N THR A 48 10.60 1.83 -2.82
CA THR A 48 10.18 0.44 -2.65
C THR A 48 8.82 0.31 -1.98
N CYS A 49 8.52 1.21 -1.05
CA CYS A 49 7.29 1.21 -0.29
C CYS A 49 6.95 2.61 0.20
N LEU A 50 5.69 2.81 0.51
CA LEU A 50 5.18 4.06 1.07
C LEU A 50 3.95 3.82 1.95
N VAL A 51 3.67 4.75 2.85
CA VAL A 51 2.42 4.84 3.60
C VAL A 51 1.98 6.30 3.68
N ILE A 52 0.69 6.51 3.83
CA ILE A 52 0.07 7.82 4.03
C ILE A 52 -0.40 7.89 5.48
N SER A 53 -0.15 8.99 6.16
CA SER A 53 -0.66 9.19 7.53
C SER A 53 -2.20 9.19 7.54
N PRO A 54 -2.84 8.73 8.62
CA PRO A 54 -4.30 8.61 8.69
C PRO A 54 -5.05 9.93 8.49
N ASP A 55 -4.40 11.05 8.78
CA ASP A 55 -4.92 12.42 8.58
C ASP A 55 -4.73 12.96 7.14
N ASP A 56 -4.15 12.16 6.25
CA ASP A 56 -3.80 12.51 4.87
C ASP A 56 -2.82 13.70 4.72
N GLN A 57 -2.16 14.13 5.79
CA GLN A 57 -1.24 15.28 5.75
C GLN A 57 0.17 14.90 5.32
N HIS A 58 0.61 13.67 5.62
CA HIS A 58 1.98 13.23 5.40
C HIS A 58 2.05 11.93 4.61
N VAL A 59 3.13 11.79 3.83
CA VAL A 59 3.54 10.53 3.20
C VAL A 59 4.92 10.16 3.73
N PHE A 60 5.08 8.91 4.09
CA PHE A 60 6.38 8.30 4.37
C PHE A 60 6.77 7.40 3.20
N SER A 61 7.97 7.55 2.71
CA SER A 61 8.52 6.71 1.63
C SER A 61 9.85 6.12 2.04
N ALA A 62 10.12 4.92 1.58
CA ALA A 62 11.40 4.27 1.75
C ALA A 62 11.95 3.74 0.43
N SER A 63 13.24 3.49 0.39
CA SER A 63 13.97 3.22 -0.84
C SER A 63 15.05 2.16 -0.64
N LYS A 64 15.55 1.64 -1.75
CA LYS A 64 16.78 0.83 -1.81
C LYS A 64 18.03 1.56 -1.32
N ASP A 65 18.01 2.88 -1.22
CA ASP A 65 19.10 3.68 -0.63
C ASP A 65 19.13 3.63 0.90
N CYS A 66 18.27 2.82 1.51
CA CYS A 66 18.12 2.62 2.95
C CYS A 66 17.55 3.85 3.69
N SER A 67 17.14 4.89 3.00
CA SER A 67 16.57 6.08 3.59
C SER A 67 15.04 6.00 3.70
N ILE A 68 14.49 6.71 4.68
CA ILE A 68 13.06 6.95 4.86
C ILE A 68 12.87 8.46 4.84
N ILE A 69 11.90 8.95 4.07
CA ILE A 69 11.61 10.38 3.95
C ILE A 69 10.15 10.63 4.33
N LYS A 70 9.93 11.63 5.17
CA LYS A 70 8.61 12.18 5.50
C LYS A 70 8.36 13.41 4.64
N TRP A 71 7.21 13.43 3.96
CA TRP A 71 6.77 14.48 3.06
C TRP A 71 5.50 15.14 3.53
N ASP A 72 5.37 16.42 3.33
CA ASP A 72 4.10 17.13 3.41
C ASP A 72 3.32 16.95 2.10
N VAL A 73 2.06 16.53 2.18
CA VAL A 73 1.25 16.25 0.99
C VAL A 73 0.86 17.52 0.26
N VAL A 74 0.56 18.60 0.97
CA VAL A 74 0.06 19.84 0.40
C VAL A 74 1.19 20.61 -0.29
N SER A 75 2.28 20.88 0.41
CA SER A 75 3.42 21.62 -0.14
C SER A 75 4.31 20.75 -1.04
N GLY A 76 4.33 19.43 -0.82
CA GLY A 76 5.28 18.53 -1.45
C GLY A 76 6.70 18.63 -0.91
N GLU A 77 6.90 19.35 0.19
CA GLU A 77 8.19 19.53 0.82
C GLU A 77 8.62 18.30 1.62
N ARG A 78 9.92 18.11 1.64
CA ARG A 78 10.55 17.09 2.46
C ARG A 78 10.73 17.62 3.88
N LEU A 79 9.95 17.09 4.82
CA LEU A 79 9.95 17.50 6.22
C LEU A 79 11.10 16.89 7.01
N HIS A 80 11.36 15.59 6.79
CA HIS A 80 12.38 14.85 7.52
C HIS A 80 12.98 13.76 6.66
N THR A 81 14.28 13.44 6.87
CA THR A 81 14.97 12.33 6.24
C THR A 81 15.69 11.50 7.30
N ILE A 82 15.31 10.24 7.43
CA ILE A 82 16.04 9.26 8.21
C ILE A 82 17.08 8.65 7.28
N ALA A 83 18.32 9.06 7.43
CA ALA A 83 19.42 8.52 6.64
C ALA A 83 19.71 7.09 7.04
N GLY A 84 19.89 6.21 6.05
CA GLY A 84 20.45 4.89 6.23
C GLY A 84 21.92 4.84 5.83
N GLY A 85 22.52 3.67 6.01
CA GLY A 85 23.91 3.49 5.67
C GLY A 85 24.21 2.09 5.16
N ARG A 86 25.49 1.71 5.20
CA ARG A 86 25.97 0.37 4.85
C ARG A 86 26.18 -0.45 6.12
N LYS A 87 26.13 -1.76 6.00
CA LYS A 87 26.51 -2.66 7.09
C LYS A 87 27.91 -2.31 7.61
N GLY A 88 28.04 -2.18 8.94
CA GLY A 88 29.28 -1.76 9.59
C GLY A 88 29.42 -0.24 9.79
N THR A 89 28.37 0.55 9.52
CA THR A 89 28.35 2.00 9.77
C THR A 89 27.24 2.40 10.75
N GLU A 90 26.78 1.44 11.54
CA GLU A 90 25.63 1.58 12.46
C GLU A 90 25.85 2.64 13.54
N ASP A 91 27.11 2.94 13.87
CA ASP A 91 27.51 4.00 14.83
C ASP A 91 27.35 5.41 14.26
N ARG A 92 27.16 5.55 12.96
CA ARG A 92 27.08 6.85 12.26
C ARG A 92 25.67 7.28 11.90
N HIS A 93 24.69 6.38 12.01
CA HIS A 93 23.31 6.65 11.68
C HIS A 93 22.37 5.70 12.45
N VAL A 94 21.12 6.11 12.63
CA VAL A 94 20.11 5.31 13.33
C VAL A 94 19.29 4.44 12.36
N GLY A 95 19.31 4.76 11.07
CA GLY A 95 18.49 4.15 10.04
C GLY A 95 18.92 2.75 9.61
N HIS A 96 18.24 2.22 8.62
CA HIS A 96 18.52 0.89 8.05
C HIS A 96 19.87 0.81 7.34
N THR A 97 20.47 -0.35 7.35
CA THR A 97 21.72 -0.67 6.64
C THR A 97 21.50 -1.54 5.40
N ALA A 98 20.24 -1.88 5.11
CA ALA A 98 19.81 -2.64 3.94
C ALA A 98 18.59 -1.99 3.29
N HIS A 99 18.24 -2.44 2.08
CA HIS A 99 17.06 -1.95 1.37
C HIS A 99 15.82 -2.10 2.24
N VAL A 100 15.12 -1.01 2.47
CA VAL A 100 13.79 -1.02 3.10
C VAL A 100 12.78 -1.45 2.04
N ILE A 101 12.01 -2.49 2.31
CA ILE A 101 11.10 -3.09 1.31
C ILE A 101 9.63 -3.10 1.72
N CYS A 102 9.32 -2.83 2.96
CA CYS A 102 7.95 -2.71 3.44
C CYS A 102 7.84 -1.70 4.58
N MET A 103 6.67 -1.11 4.74
CA MET A 103 6.35 -0.23 5.85
C MET A 103 4.85 -0.22 6.14
N SER A 104 4.51 0.15 7.36
CA SER A 104 3.13 0.31 7.83
C SER A 104 3.06 1.43 8.85
N ILE A 105 1.92 2.10 8.92
CA ILE A 105 1.64 3.12 9.95
C ILE A 105 0.43 2.69 10.76
N SER A 106 0.45 2.93 12.07
CA SER A 106 -0.70 2.66 12.94
C SER A 106 -1.89 3.56 12.59
N SER A 107 -3.10 3.06 12.84
CA SER A 107 -4.33 3.76 12.46
C SER A 107 -4.55 5.10 13.18
N ASP A 108 -3.90 5.32 14.30
CA ASP A 108 -3.87 6.59 15.04
C ASP A 108 -2.71 7.52 14.62
N GLY A 109 -1.82 7.04 13.74
CA GLY A 109 -0.67 7.80 13.25
C GLY A 109 0.49 7.95 14.23
N ILE A 110 0.52 7.17 15.32
CA ILE A 110 1.59 7.26 16.35
C ILE A 110 2.85 6.51 15.90
N TYR A 111 2.71 5.25 15.46
CA TYR A 111 3.83 4.38 15.12
C TYR A 111 3.98 4.17 13.63
N LEU A 112 5.23 4.26 13.16
CA LEU A 112 5.66 3.84 11.84
C LEU A 112 6.55 2.62 11.99
N ALA A 113 6.25 1.54 11.25
CA ALA A 113 7.07 0.35 11.18
C ALA A 113 7.71 0.23 9.80
N THR A 114 8.99 -0.11 9.76
CA THR A 114 9.75 -0.33 8.52
C THR A 114 10.52 -1.62 8.57
N GLY A 115 10.52 -2.39 7.48
CA GLY A 115 11.20 -3.67 7.36
C GLY A 115 12.19 -3.70 6.22
N ASP A 116 13.32 -4.37 6.40
CA ASP A 116 14.41 -4.38 5.44
C ASP A 116 14.82 -5.77 4.96
N MET A 117 15.70 -5.78 3.96
CA MET A 117 16.29 -7.00 3.40
C MET A 117 17.22 -7.73 4.39
N ASN A 118 17.64 -7.06 5.46
CA ASN A 118 18.50 -7.65 6.50
C ASN A 118 17.71 -8.15 7.73
N LYS A 119 16.45 -8.52 7.54
CA LYS A 119 15.58 -9.18 8.55
C LYS A 119 15.17 -8.30 9.72
N LEU A 120 15.42 -6.99 9.65
CA LEU A 120 15.21 -6.05 10.74
C LEU A 120 13.87 -5.31 10.55
N ILE A 121 13.12 -5.17 11.64
CA ILE A 121 11.97 -4.28 11.75
C ILE A 121 12.36 -3.15 12.69
N MET A 122 12.17 -1.91 12.26
CA MET A 122 12.39 -0.73 13.08
C MET A 122 11.06 -0.02 13.32
N ILE A 123 10.85 0.43 14.54
CA ILE A 123 9.68 1.18 14.97
C ILE A 123 10.09 2.61 15.25
N TRP A 124 9.33 3.54 14.69
CA TRP A 124 9.55 4.98 14.75
C TRP A 124 8.32 5.68 15.30
N GLU A 125 8.53 6.75 16.02
CA GLU A 125 7.46 7.71 16.31
C GLU A 125 7.19 8.51 15.00
N ALA A 126 5.98 8.39 14.45
CA ALA A 126 5.68 8.96 13.13
C ALA A 126 5.70 10.49 13.14
N ALA A 127 5.34 11.14 14.24
CA ALA A 127 5.34 12.60 14.36
C ALA A 127 6.76 13.18 14.24
N THR A 128 7.71 12.64 14.99
CA THR A 128 9.08 13.18 15.14
C THR A 128 10.12 12.44 14.32
N CYS A 129 9.77 11.29 13.75
CA CYS A 129 10.70 10.34 13.11
C CYS A 129 11.79 9.82 14.06
N LYS A 130 11.56 9.85 15.36
CA LYS A 130 12.46 9.31 16.37
C LYS A 130 12.40 7.79 16.38
N HIS A 131 13.55 7.14 16.42
CA HIS A 131 13.65 5.69 16.58
C HIS A 131 13.20 5.28 17.99
N LEU A 132 12.34 4.25 18.07
CA LEU A 132 11.82 3.71 19.34
C LEU A 132 12.37 2.31 19.62
N TYR A 133 12.08 1.35 18.72
CA TYR A 133 12.37 -0.07 18.95
C TYR A 133 12.95 -0.75 17.70
N LYS A 134 13.65 -1.86 17.92
CA LYS A 134 14.07 -2.82 16.90
C LYS A 134 13.48 -4.18 17.21
N PHE A 135 12.76 -4.76 16.25
CA PHE A 135 12.29 -6.14 16.36
C PHE A 135 13.16 -7.04 15.50
N THR A 136 13.68 -8.08 16.12
CA THR A 136 14.50 -9.11 15.50
C THR A 136 13.88 -10.49 15.70
N GLY A 137 14.21 -11.45 14.84
CA GLY A 137 13.69 -12.81 14.96
C GLY A 137 13.31 -13.47 13.64
N HIS A 138 13.05 -12.69 12.59
CA HIS A 138 12.93 -13.25 11.25
C HIS A 138 14.29 -13.80 10.76
N ARG A 139 14.25 -14.90 9.99
CA ARG A 139 15.42 -15.53 9.40
C ARG A 139 15.66 -15.13 7.96
N GLY A 140 14.77 -14.39 7.37
CA GLY A 140 14.82 -13.85 6.00
C GLY A 140 14.37 -12.40 5.93
N PRO A 141 14.50 -11.75 4.75
CA PRO A 141 13.99 -10.40 4.51
C PRO A 141 12.56 -10.22 4.99
N VAL A 142 12.25 -9.06 5.56
CA VAL A 142 10.89 -8.69 5.96
C VAL A 142 10.16 -8.13 4.76
N SER A 143 9.21 -8.88 4.22
CA SER A 143 8.54 -8.57 2.95
C SER A 143 7.18 -7.90 3.11
N GLY A 144 6.59 -7.95 4.30
CA GLY A 144 5.30 -7.33 4.58
C GLY A 144 5.18 -6.88 6.02
N LEU A 145 4.54 -5.75 6.24
CA LEU A 145 4.21 -5.19 7.55
C LEU A 145 2.79 -4.63 7.48
N SER A 146 2.01 -4.89 8.50
CA SER A 146 0.68 -4.28 8.66
C SER A 146 0.29 -4.16 10.12
N PHE A 147 -0.05 -2.96 10.55
CA PHE A 147 -0.71 -2.76 11.84
C PHE A 147 -2.18 -3.20 11.75
N ARG A 148 -2.63 -3.94 12.75
CA ARG A 148 -4.05 -4.19 12.94
C ARG A 148 -4.74 -2.86 13.26
N ARG A 149 -5.79 -2.54 12.52
CA ARG A 149 -6.50 -1.27 12.69
C ARG A 149 -7.18 -1.18 14.07
N GLY A 150 -7.01 -0.03 14.71
CA GLY A 150 -7.57 0.23 16.05
C GLY A 150 -6.73 -0.35 17.20
N THR A 151 -5.57 -0.94 16.90
CA THR A 151 -4.63 -1.48 17.89
C THR A 151 -3.19 -1.13 17.51
N HIS A 152 -2.24 -1.45 18.38
CA HIS A 152 -0.82 -1.40 18.09
C HIS A 152 -0.19 -2.79 17.90
N ASP A 153 -1.01 -3.79 17.57
CA ASP A 153 -0.53 -5.09 17.15
C ASP A 153 0.00 -4.97 15.72
N LEU A 154 1.22 -5.44 15.51
CA LEU A 154 1.91 -5.43 14.23
C LEU A 154 2.08 -6.87 13.73
N TYR A 155 1.68 -7.11 12.49
CA TYR A 155 1.97 -8.35 11.78
C TYR A 155 3.13 -8.13 10.83
N SER A 156 4.09 -9.06 10.82
CA SER A 156 5.22 -9.05 9.89
C SER A 156 5.31 -10.36 9.13
N ALA A 157 5.52 -10.28 7.83
CA ALA A 157 5.75 -11.42 6.95
C ALA A 157 7.18 -11.40 6.40
N SER A 158 7.73 -12.57 6.11
CA SER A 158 9.12 -12.70 5.70
C SER A 158 9.33 -13.73 4.60
N HIS A 159 10.44 -13.62 3.90
CA HIS A 159 10.97 -14.64 3.02
C HIS A 159 11.34 -15.94 3.76
N ASP A 160 11.40 -15.95 5.09
CA ASP A 160 11.54 -17.15 5.90
C ASP A 160 10.25 -18.00 5.98
N ARG A 161 9.20 -17.61 5.27
CA ARG A 161 7.89 -18.28 5.17
C ARG A 161 7.03 -18.18 6.43
N SER A 162 7.44 -17.37 7.40
CA SER A 162 6.71 -17.16 8.65
C SER A 162 6.07 -15.78 8.73
N ILE A 163 5.04 -15.69 9.56
CA ILE A 163 4.44 -14.45 10.00
C ILE A 163 4.68 -14.34 11.49
N LYS A 164 5.06 -13.16 11.96
CA LYS A 164 5.22 -12.88 13.38
C LYS A 164 4.24 -11.81 13.82
N VAL A 165 3.75 -11.97 15.03
CA VAL A 165 2.86 -11.03 15.71
C VAL A 165 3.65 -10.33 16.81
N TRP A 166 3.54 -9.00 16.86
CA TRP A 166 4.23 -8.14 17.80
C TRP A 166 3.23 -7.21 18.48
N ASN A 167 3.43 -6.92 19.75
CA ASN A 167 2.75 -5.82 20.43
C ASN A 167 3.75 -4.67 20.56
N VAL A 168 3.46 -3.53 19.91
CA VAL A 168 4.40 -2.41 19.84
C VAL A 168 4.40 -1.61 21.14
N ASP A 169 3.27 -1.48 21.82
CA ASP A 169 3.19 -0.77 23.11
C ASP A 169 4.02 -1.45 24.20
N GLU A 170 4.01 -2.77 24.22
CA GLU A 170 4.76 -3.57 25.17
C GLU A 170 6.19 -3.88 24.69
N ASN A 171 6.55 -3.45 23.46
CA ASN A 171 7.81 -3.80 22.81
C ASN A 171 8.07 -5.32 22.85
N ALA A 172 7.04 -6.13 22.57
CA ALA A 172 7.06 -7.57 22.80
C ALA A 172 6.75 -8.37 21.55
N TYR A 173 7.44 -9.51 21.44
CA TYR A 173 7.06 -10.59 20.54
C TYR A 173 5.87 -11.37 21.15
N VAL A 174 4.87 -11.69 20.32
CA VAL A 174 3.70 -12.46 20.74
C VAL A 174 3.80 -13.90 20.25
N GLU A 175 3.78 -14.13 18.93
CA GLU A 175 3.79 -15.47 18.36
C GLU A 175 4.32 -15.53 16.93
N THR A 176 4.51 -16.75 16.41
CA THR A 176 4.90 -17.01 15.03
C THR A 176 3.93 -17.99 14.38
N LEU A 177 3.44 -17.65 13.19
CA LEU A 177 2.53 -18.45 12.40
C LEU A 177 3.28 -19.08 11.22
N PHE A 178 3.02 -20.36 10.98
CA PHE A 178 3.64 -21.14 9.92
C PHE A 178 2.59 -21.76 8.99
N GLY A 179 2.95 -21.91 7.72
CA GLY A 179 2.07 -22.58 6.75
C GLY A 179 2.49 -22.40 5.30
N HIS A 180 2.94 -21.20 4.91
CA HIS A 180 3.43 -20.97 3.56
C HIS A 180 4.62 -21.89 3.21
N GLN A 181 4.62 -22.36 1.96
CA GLN A 181 5.66 -23.27 1.45
C GLN A 181 6.78 -22.54 0.72
N ASP A 182 6.57 -21.28 0.39
CA ASP A 182 7.55 -20.40 -0.24
C ASP A 182 7.53 -19.01 0.41
N VAL A 183 8.39 -18.12 -0.04
CA VAL A 183 8.52 -16.74 0.48
C VAL A 183 7.17 -16.03 0.47
N ILE A 184 6.89 -15.30 1.54
CA ILE A 184 5.71 -14.45 1.60
C ILE A 184 6.07 -13.13 0.93
N THR A 185 5.28 -12.73 -0.05
CA THR A 185 5.53 -11.55 -0.89
C THR A 185 4.75 -10.31 -0.44
N GLY A 186 3.63 -10.51 0.23
CA GLY A 186 2.79 -9.44 0.72
C GLY A 186 1.96 -9.84 1.92
N LEU A 187 1.58 -8.84 2.71
CA LEU A 187 0.75 -8.98 3.90
C LEU A 187 -0.09 -7.71 4.08
N ASP A 188 -1.34 -7.90 4.48
CA ASP A 188 -2.21 -6.81 4.90
C ASP A 188 -3.18 -7.26 6.00
N SER A 189 -3.76 -6.31 6.74
CA SER A 189 -4.70 -6.58 7.83
C SER A 189 -5.79 -5.52 7.92
N GLY A 190 -6.93 -5.90 8.48
CA GLY A 190 -8.06 -5.02 8.77
C GLY A 190 -8.18 -4.68 10.26
N SER A 191 -9.41 -4.51 10.72
CA SER A 191 -9.72 -4.26 12.14
C SER A 191 -9.85 -5.55 12.95
N ARG A 192 -10.26 -6.64 12.31
CA ARG A 192 -10.37 -7.94 12.98
C ARG A 192 -8.99 -8.52 13.29
N GLU A 193 -8.94 -9.43 14.26
CA GLU A 193 -7.72 -10.15 14.66
C GLU A 193 -7.37 -11.22 13.63
N ARG A 194 -7.07 -10.76 12.43
CA ARG A 194 -6.67 -11.59 11.30
C ARG A 194 -5.83 -10.80 10.29
N CYS A 195 -5.00 -11.50 9.56
CA CYS A 195 -4.26 -10.92 8.45
C CYS A 195 -4.39 -11.81 7.20
N VAL A 196 -4.07 -11.23 6.06
CA VAL A 196 -4.01 -11.93 4.78
C VAL A 196 -2.61 -11.87 4.21
N THR A 197 -2.18 -12.94 3.58
CA THR A 197 -0.84 -13.03 2.98
C THR A 197 -0.89 -13.64 1.59
N ALA A 198 0.07 -13.21 0.77
CA ALA A 198 0.35 -13.79 -0.53
C ALA A 198 1.67 -14.57 -0.46
N GLY A 199 1.66 -15.83 -0.87
CA GLY A 199 2.77 -16.77 -0.72
C GLY A 199 3.55 -16.98 -2.01
N GLY A 200 3.83 -15.92 -2.76
CA GLY A 200 4.73 -16.01 -3.92
C GLY A 200 4.46 -17.24 -4.80
N ARG A 201 5.49 -18.08 -4.94
CA ARG A 201 5.44 -19.30 -5.77
C ARG A 201 4.74 -20.50 -5.13
N ASP A 202 4.23 -20.41 -3.90
CA ASP A 202 3.32 -21.44 -3.39
C ASP A 202 1.90 -21.25 -3.94
N HIS A 203 1.67 -20.15 -4.68
CA HIS A 203 0.44 -19.83 -5.41
C HIS A 203 -0.80 -19.73 -4.51
N THR A 204 -0.60 -19.49 -3.22
CA THR A 204 -1.70 -19.41 -2.25
C THR A 204 -1.89 -18.00 -1.72
N VAL A 205 -3.14 -17.65 -1.49
CA VAL A 205 -3.54 -16.57 -0.60
C VAL A 205 -4.02 -17.22 0.69
N ARG A 206 -3.57 -16.70 1.83
CA ARG A 206 -3.98 -17.24 3.14
C ARG A 206 -4.60 -16.16 3.98
N VAL A 207 -5.66 -16.52 4.67
CA VAL A 207 -6.31 -15.72 5.71
C VAL A 207 -6.01 -16.38 7.05
N TRP A 208 -5.30 -15.65 7.89
CA TRP A 208 -4.90 -16.11 9.22
C TRP A 208 -5.85 -15.53 10.24
N LYS A 209 -6.49 -16.39 11.00
CA LYS A 209 -7.37 -16.04 12.11
C LYS A 209 -6.60 -16.24 13.40
N ILE A 210 -6.03 -15.17 13.92
CA ILE A 210 -5.05 -15.22 15.02
C ILE A 210 -5.70 -15.78 16.28
N ALA A 211 -6.81 -15.22 16.72
CA ALA A 211 -7.52 -15.67 17.92
C ALA A 211 -8.03 -17.11 17.86
N GLU A 212 -8.30 -17.64 16.64
CA GLU A 212 -8.77 -19.00 16.42
C GLU A 212 -7.63 -20.00 16.15
N GLU A 213 -6.37 -19.53 16.12
CA GLU A 213 -5.17 -20.32 15.76
C GLU A 213 -5.36 -21.13 14.46
N SER A 214 -6.10 -20.57 13.51
CA SER A 214 -6.50 -21.24 12.27
C SER A 214 -6.20 -20.42 11.03
N GLN A 215 -6.16 -21.10 9.89
CA GLN A 215 -5.94 -20.45 8.61
C GLN A 215 -6.87 -20.99 7.52
N LEU A 216 -7.23 -20.12 6.60
CA LEU A 216 -7.91 -20.48 5.36
C LEU A 216 -6.91 -20.36 4.21
N VAL A 217 -6.82 -21.40 3.39
CA VAL A 217 -5.91 -21.45 2.24
C VAL A 217 -6.74 -21.38 0.96
N PHE A 218 -6.41 -20.42 0.12
CA PHE A 218 -7.07 -20.19 -1.16
C PHE A 218 -6.11 -20.46 -2.31
N HIS A 219 -6.59 -21.20 -3.30
CA HIS A 219 -5.88 -21.56 -4.51
C HIS A 219 -6.59 -20.92 -5.72
N GLY A 220 -5.85 -20.51 -6.72
CA GLY A 220 -6.47 -19.93 -7.92
C GLY A 220 -5.49 -19.19 -8.83
N HIS A 221 -4.23 -19.13 -8.45
CA HIS A 221 -3.13 -18.69 -9.30
C HIS A 221 -2.24 -19.86 -9.71
N GLU A 222 -1.70 -19.78 -10.91
CA GLU A 222 -0.67 -20.69 -11.43
C GLU A 222 0.71 -20.04 -11.37
N CYS A 223 0.78 -18.77 -11.01
CA CYS A 223 1.96 -17.93 -11.02
C CYS A 223 2.23 -17.30 -9.66
N SER A 224 3.40 -16.67 -9.49
CA SER A 224 3.75 -15.99 -8.24
C SER A 224 2.83 -14.82 -7.96
N ILE A 225 2.28 -14.78 -6.75
CA ILE A 225 1.48 -13.65 -6.29
C ILE A 225 2.41 -12.67 -5.60
N ASP A 226 2.52 -11.44 -6.11
CA ASP A 226 3.55 -10.50 -5.69
C ASP A 226 3.05 -9.39 -4.76
N CYS A 227 1.74 -9.14 -4.72
CA CYS A 227 1.13 -8.14 -3.86
C CYS A 227 -0.29 -8.49 -3.48
N ILE A 228 -0.72 -8.01 -2.32
CA ILE A 228 -2.05 -8.22 -1.76
C ILE A 228 -2.47 -7.00 -0.96
N GLN A 229 -3.76 -6.66 -1.01
CA GLN A 229 -4.36 -5.57 -0.25
C GLN A 229 -5.81 -5.90 0.11
N HIS A 230 -6.23 -5.60 1.34
CA HIS A 230 -7.63 -5.60 1.74
C HIS A 230 -8.40 -4.45 1.07
N ILE A 231 -9.61 -4.74 0.61
CA ILE A 231 -10.60 -3.74 0.20
C ILE A 231 -11.51 -3.41 1.38
N ASN A 232 -11.97 -4.46 2.03
CA ASN A 232 -12.76 -4.42 3.26
C ASN A 232 -12.54 -5.73 4.05
N GLU A 233 -13.25 -5.95 5.13
CA GLU A 233 -13.09 -7.13 5.99
C GLU A 233 -13.40 -8.48 5.28
N GLU A 234 -14.06 -8.46 4.12
CA GLU A 234 -14.46 -9.66 3.40
C GLU A 234 -13.79 -9.84 2.04
N HIS A 235 -13.26 -8.75 1.46
CA HIS A 235 -12.70 -8.76 0.12
C HIS A 235 -11.27 -8.26 0.08
N MET A 236 -10.49 -8.82 -0.82
CA MET A 236 -9.09 -8.48 -1.05
C MET A 236 -8.75 -8.57 -2.53
N ILE A 237 -7.69 -7.87 -2.92
CA ILE A 237 -7.18 -7.84 -4.29
C ILE A 237 -5.73 -8.30 -4.29
N THR A 238 -5.34 -9.05 -5.31
CA THR A 238 -3.96 -9.51 -5.52
C THR A 238 -3.47 -9.16 -6.90
N GLY A 239 -2.16 -9.02 -7.03
CA GLY A 239 -1.45 -8.89 -8.30
C GLY A 239 -0.38 -9.98 -8.42
N ALA A 240 -0.15 -10.47 -9.64
CA ALA A 240 0.75 -11.57 -9.91
C ALA A 240 1.74 -11.26 -11.05
N ASP A 241 2.79 -12.08 -11.16
CA ASP A 241 3.85 -11.94 -12.15
C ASP A 241 3.42 -12.35 -13.56
N ASP A 242 2.28 -13.05 -13.71
CA ASP A 242 1.62 -13.30 -15.00
C ASP A 242 0.79 -12.11 -15.52
N GLY A 243 0.84 -10.98 -14.81
CA GLY A 243 0.07 -9.78 -15.13
C GLY A 243 -1.40 -9.85 -14.72
N SER A 244 -1.81 -10.86 -13.97
CA SER A 244 -3.19 -10.97 -13.50
C SER A 244 -3.46 -10.13 -12.26
N VAL A 245 -4.67 -9.58 -12.21
CA VAL A 245 -5.26 -8.94 -11.04
C VAL A 245 -6.48 -9.74 -10.63
N SER A 246 -6.54 -10.21 -9.39
CA SER A 246 -7.61 -11.08 -8.92
C SER A 246 -8.31 -10.50 -7.70
N LEU A 247 -9.63 -10.61 -7.72
CA LEU A 247 -10.52 -10.20 -6.64
C LEU A 247 -10.96 -11.44 -5.85
N TRP A 248 -10.83 -11.40 -4.53
CA TRP A 248 -11.11 -12.52 -3.64
C TRP A 248 -12.14 -12.15 -2.58
N SER A 249 -12.79 -13.19 -2.06
CA SER A 249 -13.60 -13.11 -0.84
C SER A 249 -13.13 -14.13 0.17
N VAL A 250 -13.10 -13.76 1.44
CA VAL A 250 -12.79 -14.70 2.56
C VAL A 250 -13.77 -15.86 2.65
N ASN A 251 -14.92 -15.73 2.01
CA ASN A 251 -15.99 -16.75 2.03
C ASN A 251 -15.90 -17.75 0.85
N LYS A 252 -14.97 -17.56 -0.09
CA LYS A 252 -14.83 -18.41 -1.28
C LYS A 252 -13.37 -18.80 -1.54
N LYS A 253 -13.12 -20.10 -1.73
CA LYS A 253 -11.78 -20.67 -1.93
C LYS A 253 -11.12 -20.30 -3.28
N LYS A 254 -11.88 -19.77 -4.24
CA LYS A 254 -11.40 -19.36 -5.56
C LYS A 254 -11.63 -17.86 -5.75
N PRO A 255 -10.85 -17.19 -6.62
CA PRO A 255 -11.09 -15.79 -6.93
C PRO A 255 -12.51 -15.57 -7.43
N LEU A 256 -13.09 -14.44 -7.08
CA LEU A 256 -14.39 -14.01 -7.60
C LEU A 256 -14.29 -13.56 -9.05
N SER A 257 -13.17 -12.93 -9.38
CA SER A 257 -12.86 -12.42 -10.71
C SER A 257 -11.35 -12.35 -10.91
N THR A 258 -10.87 -12.63 -12.13
CA THR A 258 -9.47 -12.48 -12.51
C THR A 258 -9.38 -11.79 -13.86
N VAL A 259 -8.65 -10.68 -13.92
CA VAL A 259 -8.32 -9.99 -15.16
C VAL A 259 -6.90 -10.38 -15.55
N LYS A 260 -6.76 -11.11 -16.66
CA LYS A 260 -5.46 -11.53 -17.21
C LYS A 260 -4.81 -10.40 -17.98
N ALA A 261 -3.47 -10.32 -17.92
CA ALA A 261 -2.70 -9.27 -18.61
C ALA A 261 -3.28 -7.87 -18.37
N ALA A 262 -3.57 -7.54 -17.11
CA ALA A 262 -4.26 -6.32 -16.71
C ALA A 262 -3.57 -5.02 -17.18
N HIS A 263 -2.25 -5.07 -17.37
CA HIS A 263 -1.41 -3.98 -17.89
C HIS A 263 -0.94 -4.20 -19.34
N GLY A 264 -1.54 -5.17 -20.04
CA GLY A 264 -1.14 -5.51 -21.40
C GLY A 264 0.08 -6.45 -21.48
N ARG A 265 0.64 -6.55 -22.66
CA ARG A 265 1.78 -7.41 -22.98
C ARG A 265 2.89 -6.60 -23.66
N HIS A 266 4.11 -7.09 -23.59
CA HIS A 266 5.29 -6.52 -24.24
C HIS A 266 6.16 -7.62 -24.86
N GLY A 267 7.03 -7.26 -25.79
CA GLY A 267 7.92 -8.17 -26.49
C GLY A 267 7.60 -8.27 -27.98
N ASP A 268 8.39 -9.09 -28.68
CA ASP A 268 8.22 -9.32 -30.12
C ASP A 268 7.00 -10.21 -30.42
N SER A 269 6.45 -10.06 -31.61
CA SER A 269 5.30 -10.85 -32.06
C SER A 269 5.55 -12.34 -31.91
N GLY A 270 4.69 -13.04 -31.19
CA GLY A 270 4.79 -14.47 -30.87
C GLY A 270 5.62 -14.82 -29.63
N LEU A 271 6.30 -13.86 -29.01
CA LEU A 271 7.04 -14.02 -27.74
C LEU A 271 6.59 -13.02 -26.67
N GLU A 272 5.39 -12.51 -26.81
CA GLU A 272 4.84 -11.50 -25.92
C GLU A 272 4.68 -12.03 -24.49
N GLN A 273 5.16 -11.25 -23.53
CA GLN A 273 4.99 -11.50 -22.09
C GLN A 273 4.10 -10.45 -21.45
N PRO A 274 3.30 -10.82 -20.45
CA PRO A 274 2.50 -9.85 -19.72
C PRO A 274 3.38 -8.93 -18.88
N TYR A 275 2.94 -7.68 -18.69
CA TYR A 275 3.51 -6.82 -17.69
C TYR A 275 3.14 -7.30 -16.28
N TRP A 276 4.10 -7.44 -15.40
CA TRP A 276 3.87 -7.90 -14.03
C TRP A 276 3.12 -6.86 -13.22
N VAL A 277 2.23 -7.31 -12.36
CA VAL A 277 1.58 -6.43 -11.40
C VAL A 277 2.42 -6.38 -10.13
N ALA A 278 3.15 -5.27 -9.96
CA ALA A 278 4.09 -5.09 -8.85
C ALA A 278 3.44 -4.49 -7.60
N ALA A 279 2.32 -3.77 -7.75
CA ALA A 279 1.62 -3.12 -6.66
C ALA A 279 0.11 -3.13 -6.89
N VAL A 280 -0.64 -3.28 -5.82
CA VAL A 280 -2.09 -3.08 -5.78
C VAL A 280 -2.45 -2.19 -4.59
N ALA A 281 -3.52 -1.43 -4.73
CA ALA A 281 -4.09 -0.62 -3.67
C ALA A 281 -5.60 -0.68 -3.71
N ALA A 282 -6.23 -0.46 -2.56
CA ALA A 282 -7.66 -0.36 -2.45
C ALA A 282 -8.04 0.86 -1.62
N LEU A 283 -9.03 1.61 -2.10
CA LEU A 283 -9.66 2.62 -1.28
C LEU A 283 -10.61 1.89 -0.32
N GLN A 284 -10.31 2.00 0.95
CA GLN A 284 -10.96 1.19 1.98
C GLN A 284 -12.46 1.41 2.05
N ASN A 285 -13.19 0.30 2.25
CA ASN A 285 -14.65 0.28 2.30
C ASN A 285 -15.33 0.90 1.07
N SER A 286 -14.63 0.91 -0.07
CA SER A 286 -15.17 1.36 -1.37
C SER A 286 -15.04 0.26 -2.42
N ASP A 287 -15.51 0.53 -3.61
CA ASP A 287 -15.41 -0.34 -4.78
C ASP A 287 -14.23 0.01 -5.70
N THR A 288 -13.38 0.94 -5.28
CA THR A 288 -12.27 1.45 -6.10
C THR A 288 -10.96 0.81 -5.71
N VAL A 289 -10.26 0.25 -6.68
CA VAL A 289 -8.93 -0.34 -6.53
C VAL A 289 -8.01 0.12 -7.64
N ALA A 290 -6.71 -0.02 -7.42
CA ALA A 290 -5.68 0.35 -8.38
C ALA A 290 -4.61 -0.73 -8.49
N SER A 291 -4.00 -0.84 -9.65
CA SER A 291 -2.84 -1.70 -9.90
C SER A 291 -1.74 -0.95 -10.62
N GLY A 292 -0.52 -1.32 -10.33
CA GLY A 292 0.69 -0.73 -10.91
C GLY A 292 1.64 -1.79 -11.43
N SER A 293 2.33 -1.46 -12.51
CA SER A 293 3.29 -2.32 -13.20
C SER A 293 4.48 -1.49 -13.70
N HIS A 294 5.25 -2.05 -14.62
CA HIS A 294 6.36 -1.36 -15.29
C HIS A 294 6.02 -0.92 -16.73
N ASN A 295 4.75 -0.85 -17.06
CA ASN A 295 4.25 -0.32 -18.34
C ASN A 295 4.04 1.20 -18.33
N SER A 296 4.56 1.89 -17.32
CA SER A 296 4.43 3.34 -17.12
C SER A 296 2.98 3.82 -16.96
N LYS A 297 2.14 2.98 -16.36
CA LYS A 297 0.73 3.30 -16.07
C LYS A 297 0.30 2.75 -14.72
N VAL A 298 -0.57 3.50 -14.05
CA VAL A 298 -1.40 3.01 -12.96
C VAL A 298 -2.81 2.82 -13.52
N GLN A 299 -3.36 1.62 -13.37
CA GLN A 299 -4.71 1.31 -13.83
C GLN A 299 -5.67 1.36 -12.64
N LEU A 300 -6.75 2.10 -12.78
CA LEU A 300 -7.85 2.11 -11.82
C LEU A 300 -8.96 1.16 -12.27
N TRP A 301 -9.57 0.53 -11.29
CA TRP A 301 -10.62 -0.47 -11.46
C TRP A 301 -11.77 -0.17 -10.52
N LYS A 302 -12.95 -0.56 -10.94
CA LYS A 302 -14.14 -0.60 -10.10
C LYS A 302 -14.53 -2.06 -9.84
N CYS A 303 -14.76 -2.40 -8.58
CA CYS A 303 -15.40 -3.66 -8.23
C CYS A 303 -16.89 -3.55 -8.55
N GLY A 304 -17.39 -4.40 -9.43
CA GLY A 304 -18.78 -4.38 -9.83
C GLY A 304 -19.74 -4.70 -8.69
N GLN A 305 -21.02 -4.62 -8.93
CA GLN A 305 -22.05 -4.82 -7.93
C GLN A 305 -21.86 -6.15 -7.17
N GLY A 306 -21.78 -6.08 -5.85
CA GLY A 306 -21.54 -7.24 -4.98
C GLY A 306 -20.13 -7.81 -5.08
N PHE A 307 -19.15 -7.05 -5.55
CA PHE A 307 -17.75 -7.48 -5.70
C PHE A 307 -17.57 -8.72 -6.61
N ARG A 308 -18.38 -8.86 -7.65
CA ARG A 308 -18.37 -10.07 -8.50
C ARG A 308 -17.39 -10.00 -9.66
N HIS A 309 -16.98 -8.82 -10.09
CA HIS A 309 -16.07 -8.59 -11.22
C HIS A 309 -15.31 -7.29 -11.09
N LEU A 310 -14.23 -7.15 -11.85
CA LEU A 310 -13.42 -5.94 -11.95
C LEU A 310 -13.69 -5.27 -13.30
N GLU A 311 -14.03 -4.00 -13.28
CA GLU A 311 -14.24 -3.15 -14.45
C GLU A 311 -13.09 -2.14 -14.55
N PRO A 312 -12.42 -2.01 -15.70
CA PRO A 312 -11.41 -0.98 -15.88
C PRO A 312 -12.10 0.41 -15.93
N LEU A 313 -11.59 1.37 -15.16
CA LEU A 313 -12.04 2.75 -15.21
C LEU A 313 -11.21 3.57 -16.19
N PHE A 314 -9.97 3.83 -15.83
CA PHE A 314 -9.01 4.59 -16.63
C PHE A 314 -7.59 4.29 -16.18
N SER A 315 -6.62 4.65 -17.02
CA SER A 315 -5.21 4.57 -16.67
C SER A 315 -4.61 5.97 -16.48
N ILE A 316 -3.64 6.05 -15.58
CA ILE A 316 -2.92 7.27 -15.26
C ILE A 316 -1.46 7.08 -15.68
N PRO A 317 -0.87 7.99 -16.48
CA PRO A 317 0.53 7.88 -16.88
C PRO A 317 1.45 8.14 -15.69
N VAL A 318 2.30 7.15 -15.38
CA VAL A 318 3.30 7.21 -14.31
C VAL A 318 4.56 6.51 -14.82
N ASN A 319 5.58 7.29 -15.17
CA ASN A 319 6.78 6.75 -15.80
C ASN A 319 7.67 6.01 -14.79
N GLY A 320 7.77 4.70 -14.91
CA GLY A 320 8.65 3.84 -14.14
C GLY A 320 8.02 2.54 -13.65
N PHE A 321 8.77 1.80 -12.83
CA PHE A 321 8.24 0.68 -12.06
C PHE A 321 7.41 1.23 -10.90
N VAL A 322 6.14 0.92 -10.89
CA VAL A 322 5.24 1.24 -9.77
C VAL A 322 5.42 0.16 -8.71
N ASN A 323 6.27 0.43 -7.73
CA ASN A 323 6.63 -0.52 -6.67
C ASN A 323 5.65 -0.48 -5.49
N SER A 324 4.93 0.61 -5.31
CA SER A 324 3.98 0.77 -4.22
C SER A 324 2.87 1.74 -4.61
N LEU A 325 1.66 1.45 -4.14
CA LEU A 325 0.48 2.28 -4.33
C LEU A 325 -0.29 2.38 -3.03
N LYS A 326 -0.77 3.58 -2.68
CA LYS A 326 -1.69 3.79 -1.56
C LYS A 326 -2.70 4.89 -1.90
N PHE A 327 -3.96 4.65 -1.56
CA PHE A 327 -5.00 5.68 -1.54
C PHE A 327 -4.94 6.46 -0.24
N SER A 328 -5.22 7.74 -0.29
CA SER A 328 -5.51 8.54 0.90
C SER A 328 -6.76 8.01 1.60
N SER A 329 -6.85 8.20 2.91
CA SER A 329 -8.02 7.78 3.70
C SER A 329 -9.30 8.46 3.22
N SER A 330 -9.20 9.72 2.81
CA SER A 330 -10.29 10.50 2.25
C SER A 330 -10.68 10.12 0.81
N GLY A 331 -9.82 9.38 0.10
CA GLY A 331 -9.97 9.08 -1.32
C GLY A 331 -9.77 10.28 -2.25
N LYS A 332 -9.16 11.37 -1.76
CA LYS A 332 -8.90 12.58 -2.55
C LYS A 332 -7.66 12.47 -3.44
N PHE A 333 -6.75 11.59 -3.11
CA PHE A 333 -5.54 11.36 -3.91
C PHE A 333 -5.03 9.92 -3.78
N LEU A 334 -4.18 9.55 -4.73
CA LEU A 334 -3.44 8.29 -4.78
C LEU A 334 -1.95 8.64 -4.81
N VAL A 335 -1.13 7.88 -4.11
CA VAL A 335 0.33 8.03 -4.15
C VAL A 335 0.96 6.79 -4.75
N ALA A 336 1.84 6.97 -5.73
CA ALA A 336 2.61 5.92 -6.36
C ALA A 336 4.11 6.08 -6.04
N GLY A 337 4.70 5.06 -5.45
CA GLY A 337 6.15 4.97 -5.24
C GLY A 337 6.81 4.30 -6.43
N VAL A 338 7.73 5.02 -7.08
CA VAL A 338 8.24 4.66 -8.40
C VAL A 338 9.75 4.63 -8.44
N GLY A 339 10.27 3.82 -9.31
CA GLY A 339 11.70 3.75 -9.57
C GLY A 339 12.06 3.25 -10.97
N GLN A 340 13.35 3.27 -11.26
CA GLN A 340 13.90 2.76 -12.52
C GLN A 340 13.89 1.24 -12.60
N GLU A 341 13.72 0.55 -11.47
CA GLU A 341 13.77 -0.91 -11.37
C GLU A 341 12.78 -1.42 -10.32
N HIS A 342 12.53 -2.71 -10.35
CA HIS A 342 11.67 -3.38 -9.37
C HIS A 342 12.27 -3.29 -7.95
N ARG A 343 11.39 -3.26 -6.93
CA ARG A 343 11.79 -3.19 -5.51
C ARG A 343 12.74 -4.29 -5.06
N LEU A 344 12.66 -5.49 -5.66
CA LEU A 344 13.44 -6.66 -5.26
C LEU A 344 14.65 -6.97 -6.14
N GLY A 345 14.82 -6.33 -7.30
CA GLY A 345 15.91 -6.68 -8.19
C GLY A 345 16.15 -5.72 -9.35
N ARG A 346 17.15 -6.04 -10.17
CA ARG A 346 17.63 -5.24 -11.30
C ARG A 346 17.55 -5.96 -12.65
N TRP A 347 16.73 -6.97 -12.78
CA TRP A 347 16.61 -7.74 -14.02
C TRP A 347 16.00 -6.97 -15.18
N TRP A 348 15.30 -5.87 -14.89
CA TRP A 348 14.79 -4.92 -15.88
C TRP A 348 14.97 -3.50 -15.40
N ARG A 349 15.40 -2.59 -16.27
CA ARG A 349 15.63 -1.18 -15.92
C ARG A 349 15.02 -0.23 -16.94
N LEU A 350 14.21 0.70 -16.46
CA LEU A 350 13.66 1.82 -17.22
C LEU A 350 14.53 3.05 -17.01
N LYS A 351 15.47 3.31 -17.91
CA LYS A 351 16.45 4.41 -17.78
C LYS A 351 15.81 5.78 -17.75
N GLU A 352 14.70 5.98 -18.46
CA GLU A 352 13.95 7.22 -18.55
C GLU A 352 13.17 7.56 -17.27
N ALA A 353 12.92 6.55 -16.43
CA ALA A 353 12.16 6.72 -15.19
C ALA A 353 12.98 7.47 -14.12
N LYS A 354 12.26 8.16 -13.26
CA LYS A 354 12.85 8.89 -12.12
C LYS A 354 12.37 8.25 -10.83
N ASN A 355 13.29 8.10 -9.86
CA ASN A 355 12.98 7.61 -8.53
C ASN A 355 12.23 8.70 -7.75
N GLY A 356 11.06 8.40 -7.27
CA GLY A 356 10.25 9.36 -6.51
C GLY A 356 8.83 8.92 -6.23
N LEU A 357 8.05 9.86 -5.74
CA LEU A 357 6.64 9.70 -5.45
C LEU A 357 5.81 10.52 -6.43
N TYR A 358 4.81 9.92 -7.03
CA TYR A 358 3.76 10.64 -7.74
C TYR A 358 2.56 10.84 -6.81
N ILE A 359 2.20 12.09 -6.55
CA ILE A 359 0.94 12.44 -5.88
C ILE A 359 -0.08 12.75 -6.97
N ILE A 360 -1.13 11.96 -7.01
CA ILE A 360 -2.13 11.94 -8.07
C ILE A 360 -3.47 12.35 -7.47
N PRO A 361 -3.97 13.57 -7.73
CA PRO A 361 -5.28 14.00 -7.24
C PRO A 361 -6.39 13.18 -7.91
N LEU A 362 -7.39 12.82 -7.13
CA LEU A 362 -8.56 12.09 -7.62
C LEU A 362 -9.79 13.00 -7.49
N LYS A 363 -10.52 13.13 -8.59
CA LYS A 363 -11.75 13.92 -8.65
C LYS A 363 -12.95 12.99 -8.77
N ARG A 364 -14.02 13.32 -8.11
CA ARG A 364 -15.31 12.64 -8.27
C ARG A 364 -16.26 13.54 -9.02
N GLN A 365 -17.12 12.93 -9.82
CA GLN A 365 -18.19 13.66 -10.50
C GLN A 365 -19.05 14.37 -9.44
N GLN A 366 -19.25 15.66 -9.60
CA GLN A 366 -20.21 16.38 -8.76
C GLN A 366 -21.63 15.93 -9.11
N PRO A 367 -22.57 15.90 -8.15
CA PRO A 367 -23.98 15.71 -8.49
C PRO A 367 -24.45 16.93 -9.30
N ASP A 368 -25.21 16.64 -10.34
CA ASP A 368 -25.93 17.68 -11.11
C ASP A 368 -26.99 18.35 -10.24
#